data_c15c0554f366db20d4ed21f13def7458
#
_entry.id   c15c0554f366db20d4ed21f13def7458
#
_cell.length_a   1.000
_cell.length_b   1.000
_cell.length_c   1.000
_cell.angle_alpha   90.00
_cell.angle_beta   90.00
_cell.angle_gamma   90.00
#
_symmetry.space_group_name_H-M   'P 1'
#
loop_
_entity.id
_entity.type
_entity.pdbx_description
1 polymer ?
#
loop_
_entity_poly.entity_id
_entity_poly.type
_entity_poly.pdbx_seq_one_letter_code
_entity_poly.pdbx_strand_id
1 'polypeptide(L)'
;MHFNLKLILTLLVTISIKSATYNGPCNGGGGACIDVDNTSCSTKIVTGKCQGANNVRCCVAGSKPSWYINQGQHTETICTINGEKKSVASSGCGVASLSMAINVITKKKVTPETLFKEGYKNNMYHGDGFSHSSLTSLGKTHGVKVSWTDNVSTVYSALASGKAVIFHVGHESKYHFTKGGHYIFLYGAKKQNNVEKVYVFDPNGHNNYVNVLFPLKKAVGGIEVAKRGQGADFGIVEKA
;
A
#
# COMPACT_ATOMS: atom_id res chain seq x y z
N MET A 1 -40.17 49.39 -35.82
CA MET A 1 -39.58 47.99 -35.72
C MET A 1 -38.86 47.89 -34.41
N HIS A 2 -39.48 47.26 -33.40
CA HIS A 2 -38.86 47.06 -32.07
C HIS A 2 -38.38 45.61 -31.99
N PHE A 3 -37.06 45.41 -31.95
CA PHE A 3 -36.48 44.12 -31.70
C PHE A 3 -36.39 43.88 -30.18
N ASN A 4 -37.19 42.94 -29.67
CA ASN A 4 -37.10 42.45 -28.31
C ASN A 4 -35.97 41.41 -28.22
N LEU A 5 -34.87 41.80 -27.60
CA LEU A 5 -33.73 40.90 -27.30
C LEU A 5 -34.06 40.15 -26.00
N LYS A 6 -34.58 38.93 -26.10
CA LYS A 6 -34.72 38.03 -24.94
C LYS A 6 -33.36 37.55 -24.51
N LEU A 7 -32.93 38.06 -23.38
CA LEU A 7 -31.71 37.60 -22.68
C LEU A 7 -31.93 36.18 -22.13
N ILE A 8 -31.39 35.16 -22.77
CA ILE A 8 -31.39 33.80 -22.28
C ILE A 8 -30.26 33.69 -21.25
N LEU A 9 -30.64 33.76 -19.96
CA LEU A 9 -29.72 33.52 -18.84
C LEU A 9 -29.46 32.01 -18.72
N THR A 10 -28.39 31.52 -19.34
CA THR A 10 -27.96 30.12 -19.19
C THR A 10 -27.35 29.93 -17.81
N LEU A 11 -28.10 29.31 -16.91
CA LEU A 11 -27.63 28.93 -15.58
C LEU A 11 -26.58 27.81 -15.74
N LEU A 12 -25.31 28.15 -15.72
CA LEU A 12 -24.22 27.19 -15.65
C LEU A 12 -24.21 26.56 -14.23
N VAL A 13 -24.89 25.44 -14.10
CA VAL A 13 -24.77 24.59 -12.93
C VAL A 13 -23.37 23.96 -12.98
N THR A 14 -22.41 24.53 -12.27
CA THR A 14 -21.13 23.91 -12.04
C THR A 14 -21.35 22.71 -11.11
N ILE A 15 -21.49 21.53 -11.70
CA ILE A 15 -21.43 20.27 -10.95
C ILE A 15 -20.00 20.13 -10.47
N SER A 16 -19.76 20.50 -9.22
CA SER A 16 -18.50 20.19 -8.54
C SER A 16 -18.43 18.68 -8.36
N ILE A 17 -17.78 18.00 -9.29
CA ILE A 17 -17.46 16.58 -9.16
C ILE A 17 -16.42 16.49 -8.04
N LYS A 18 -16.88 16.22 -6.80
CA LYS A 18 -15.97 15.90 -5.72
C LYS A 18 -15.21 14.64 -6.14
N SER A 19 -13.90 14.77 -6.32
CA SER A 19 -13.02 13.63 -6.57
C SER A 19 -13.27 12.56 -5.51
N ALA A 20 -13.44 11.32 -5.94
CA ALA A 20 -13.62 10.20 -5.03
C ALA A 20 -12.36 10.06 -4.16
N THR A 21 -12.52 10.07 -2.84
CA THR A 21 -11.40 9.86 -1.92
C THR A 21 -11.23 8.37 -1.69
N TYR A 22 -10.22 7.79 -2.36
CA TYR A 22 -9.78 6.42 -2.12
C TYR A 22 -8.89 6.38 -0.86
N ASN A 23 -8.83 5.21 -0.21
CA ASN A 23 -8.14 4.95 1.06
C ASN A 23 -8.34 5.96 2.19
N GLY A 24 -9.26 6.90 2.02
CA GLY A 24 -9.68 7.75 3.13
C GLY A 24 -10.34 6.91 4.24
N PRO A 25 -10.22 7.35 5.51
CA PRO A 25 -10.84 6.62 6.61
C PRO A 25 -12.37 6.63 6.48
N CYS A 26 -12.99 5.51 6.80
CA CYS A 26 -14.43 5.38 6.90
C CYS A 26 -14.80 4.55 8.13
N ASN A 27 -16.09 4.51 8.50
CA ASN A 27 -16.58 3.75 9.65
C ASN A 27 -15.82 4.09 10.96
N GLY A 28 -15.63 5.39 11.24
CA GLY A 28 -14.94 5.85 12.45
C GLY A 28 -13.43 5.50 12.48
N GLY A 29 -12.79 5.35 11.31
CA GLY A 29 -11.39 4.94 11.17
C GLY A 29 -11.17 3.43 11.09
N GLY A 30 -12.25 2.63 11.18
CA GLY A 30 -12.19 1.16 11.10
C GLY A 30 -12.36 0.61 9.68
N GLY A 31 -12.07 1.39 8.64
CA GLY A 31 -12.18 0.94 7.25
C GLY A 31 -11.57 1.92 6.27
N ALA A 32 -11.52 1.54 5.00
CA ALA A 32 -11.02 2.34 3.89
C ALA A 32 -12.06 2.51 2.79
N CYS A 33 -12.10 3.68 2.17
CA CYS A 33 -12.94 3.93 1.00
C CYS A 33 -12.29 3.29 -0.23
N ILE A 34 -12.97 2.35 -0.87
CA ILE A 34 -12.51 1.63 -2.04
C ILE A 34 -13.49 1.76 -3.20
N ASP A 35 -12.97 1.66 -4.41
CA ASP A 35 -13.77 1.50 -5.62
C ASP A 35 -14.18 0.02 -5.76
N VAL A 36 -15.44 -0.30 -5.51
CA VAL A 36 -15.93 -1.70 -5.51
C VAL A 36 -16.03 -2.30 -6.90
N ASP A 37 -15.97 -1.52 -7.97
CA ASP A 37 -15.96 -2.03 -9.34
C ASP A 37 -14.59 -2.64 -9.67
N ASN A 38 -13.53 -2.07 -9.10
CA ASN A 38 -12.15 -2.49 -9.36
C ASN A 38 -11.52 -3.22 -8.16
N THR A 39 -11.99 -2.96 -6.93
CA THR A 39 -11.39 -3.45 -5.69
C THR A 39 -12.41 -4.24 -4.90
N SER A 40 -12.03 -5.40 -4.39
CA SER A 40 -12.92 -6.22 -3.56
C SER A 40 -12.59 -6.05 -2.09
N CYS A 41 -13.61 -5.85 -1.29
CA CYS A 41 -13.51 -5.94 0.16
C CYS A 41 -13.49 -7.40 0.59
N SER A 42 -12.51 -7.79 1.39
CA SER A 42 -12.43 -9.16 1.93
C SER A 42 -13.32 -9.38 3.16
N THR A 43 -13.96 -8.31 3.64
CA THR A 43 -14.77 -8.31 4.85
C THR A 43 -16.18 -7.81 4.58
N LYS A 44 -16.55 -6.64 5.10
CA LYS A 44 -17.89 -6.06 4.98
C LYS A 44 -17.85 -4.74 4.22
N ILE A 45 -18.73 -4.60 3.24
CA ILE A 45 -19.01 -3.32 2.56
C ILE A 45 -20.09 -2.56 3.34
N VAL A 46 -19.82 -1.28 3.63
CA VAL A 46 -20.80 -0.35 4.20
C VAL A 46 -20.99 0.83 3.22
N THR A 47 -22.25 1.12 2.91
CA THR A 47 -22.63 2.22 2.02
C THR A 47 -22.74 3.55 2.78
N GLY A 48 -22.64 4.69 2.06
CA GLY A 48 -22.86 6.03 2.62
C GLY A 48 -21.80 6.51 3.63
N LYS A 49 -20.65 5.83 3.73
CA LYS A 49 -19.54 6.19 4.62
C LYS A 49 -18.34 6.78 3.89
N CYS A 50 -18.40 6.84 2.56
CA CYS A 50 -17.35 7.41 1.69
C CYS A 50 -17.93 8.54 0.87
N GLN A 51 -17.11 9.56 0.59
CA GLN A 51 -17.44 10.60 -0.39
C GLN A 51 -17.09 10.12 -1.79
N GLY A 52 -17.79 10.60 -2.80
CA GLY A 52 -17.51 10.31 -4.21
C GLY A 52 -18.65 9.60 -4.93
N ALA A 53 -18.31 8.94 -6.04
CA ALA A 53 -19.27 8.24 -6.89
C ALA A 53 -19.91 7.02 -6.17
N ASN A 54 -21.03 6.55 -6.73
CA ASN A 54 -21.80 5.44 -6.14
C ASN A 54 -21.04 4.12 -6.01
N ASN A 55 -19.95 3.92 -6.73
CA ASN A 55 -19.07 2.77 -6.62
C ASN A 55 -17.99 2.91 -5.52
N VAL A 56 -17.86 4.08 -4.87
CA VAL A 56 -16.94 4.25 -3.74
C VAL A 56 -17.65 3.84 -2.45
N ARG A 57 -17.17 2.77 -1.85
CA ARG A 57 -17.77 2.15 -0.66
C ARG A 57 -16.74 1.97 0.45
N CYS A 58 -17.21 1.96 1.68
CA CYS A 58 -16.40 1.65 2.84
C CYS A 58 -16.17 0.15 2.94
N CYS A 59 -14.92 -0.28 2.77
CA CYS A 59 -14.49 -1.61 3.16
C CYS A 59 -14.07 -1.57 4.63
N VAL A 60 -14.82 -2.22 5.49
CA VAL A 60 -14.48 -2.32 6.91
C VAL A 60 -13.20 -3.14 7.04
N ALA A 61 -12.22 -2.64 7.79
CA ALA A 61 -11.00 -3.38 8.03
C ALA A 61 -11.32 -4.75 8.65
N GLY A 62 -10.73 -5.79 8.09
CA GLY A 62 -10.79 -7.13 8.67
C GLY A 62 -9.99 -7.21 9.97
N SER A 63 -10.09 -8.36 10.64
CA SER A 63 -9.17 -8.66 11.74
C SER A 63 -7.74 -8.55 11.24
N LYS A 64 -6.94 -7.72 11.90
CA LYS A 64 -5.52 -7.58 11.58
C LYS A 64 -4.83 -8.89 11.93
N PRO A 65 -4.13 -9.55 10.98
CA PRO A 65 -3.33 -10.72 11.32
C PRO A 65 -2.29 -10.38 12.37
N SER A 66 -1.91 -11.34 13.22
CA SER A 66 -0.92 -11.13 14.29
C SER A 66 0.47 -10.68 13.80
N TRP A 67 0.77 -10.92 12.53
CA TRP A 67 2.01 -10.48 11.88
C TRP A 67 1.90 -9.10 11.21
N TYR A 68 0.71 -8.48 11.16
CA TYR A 68 0.54 -7.15 10.58
C TYR A 68 1.22 -6.09 11.45
N ILE A 69 1.94 -5.19 10.80
CA ILE A 69 2.66 -4.10 11.44
C ILE A 69 2.11 -2.77 10.94
N ASN A 70 1.62 -1.95 11.86
CA ASN A 70 1.32 -0.54 11.62
C ASN A 70 2.54 0.28 12.02
N GLN A 71 3.30 0.77 11.04
CA GLN A 71 4.53 1.53 11.30
C GLN A 71 4.31 2.75 12.21
N GLY A 72 3.14 3.39 12.13
CA GLY A 72 2.80 4.56 12.94
C GLY A 72 2.75 4.31 14.45
N GLN A 73 2.69 3.04 14.89
CA GLN A 73 2.75 2.66 16.29
C GLN A 73 4.18 2.50 16.83
N HIS A 74 5.20 2.56 15.95
CA HIS A 74 6.61 2.33 16.26
C HIS A 74 7.38 3.65 16.28
N THR A 75 7.13 4.47 17.30
CA THR A 75 7.58 5.89 17.41
C THR A 75 8.93 6.06 18.12
N GLU A 76 9.51 4.99 18.67
CA GLU A 76 10.82 5.03 19.33
C GLU A 76 11.88 5.60 18.37
N THR A 77 12.61 6.62 18.81
CA THR A 77 13.72 7.18 18.04
C THR A 77 14.85 6.18 17.95
N ILE A 78 15.23 5.81 16.73
CA ILE A 78 16.33 4.85 16.48
C ILE A 78 17.63 5.59 16.22
N CYS A 79 17.60 6.69 15.48
CA CYS A 79 18.76 7.50 15.16
C CYS A 79 18.38 8.96 14.93
N THR A 80 19.39 9.81 14.81
CA THR A 80 19.24 11.23 14.44
C THR A 80 20.12 11.49 13.22
N ILE A 81 19.55 12.05 12.15
CA ILE A 81 20.24 12.40 10.92
C ILE A 81 19.91 13.86 10.60
N ASN A 82 20.95 14.68 10.42
CA ASN A 82 20.81 16.13 10.16
C ASN A 82 19.89 16.84 11.17
N GLY A 83 19.96 16.45 12.46
CA GLY A 83 19.12 16.99 13.52
C GLY A 83 17.71 16.41 13.62
N GLU A 84 17.27 15.61 12.66
CA GLU A 84 15.95 14.97 12.66
C GLU A 84 15.96 13.59 13.33
N LYS A 85 15.07 13.37 14.29
CA LYS A 85 14.85 12.07 14.92
C LYS A 85 14.14 11.13 13.93
N LYS A 86 14.72 9.95 13.69
CA LYS A 86 14.18 8.93 12.79
C LYS A 86 13.70 7.71 13.59
N SER A 87 12.53 7.22 13.20
CA SER A 87 11.88 6.04 13.78
C SER A 87 11.26 5.20 12.68
N VAL A 88 10.76 4.02 13.01
CA VAL A 88 9.96 3.24 12.04
C VAL A 88 8.74 4.04 11.60
N ALA A 89 8.08 4.76 12.51
CA ALA A 89 6.90 5.57 12.19
C ALA A 89 7.19 6.65 11.13
N SER A 90 8.37 7.29 11.16
CA SER A 90 8.71 8.38 10.25
C SER A 90 9.25 7.91 8.89
N SER A 91 10.00 6.81 8.84
CA SER A 91 10.75 6.41 7.64
C SER A 91 10.99 4.90 7.50
N GLY A 92 10.20 4.08 8.20
CA GLY A 92 10.42 2.64 8.30
C GLY A 92 9.47 1.77 7.48
N CYS A 93 8.76 2.29 6.47
CA CYS A 93 7.82 1.49 5.67
C CYS A 93 8.47 0.24 5.04
N GLY A 94 9.72 0.36 4.55
CA GLY A 94 10.46 -0.74 3.97
C GLY A 94 10.76 -1.84 4.99
N VAL A 95 11.30 -1.48 6.16
CA VAL A 95 11.58 -2.48 7.22
C VAL A 95 10.32 -3.02 7.86
N ALA A 96 9.22 -2.26 7.93
CA ALA A 96 7.93 -2.76 8.39
C ALA A 96 7.38 -3.83 7.41
N SER A 97 7.43 -3.56 6.10
CA SER A 97 7.04 -4.52 5.07
C SER A 97 7.94 -5.76 5.06
N LEU A 98 9.25 -5.59 5.19
CA LEU A 98 10.20 -6.71 5.27
C LEU A 98 9.99 -7.53 6.55
N SER A 99 9.73 -6.90 7.69
CA SER A 99 9.42 -7.58 8.95
C SER A 99 8.17 -8.46 8.82
N MET A 100 7.08 -7.93 8.22
CA MET A 100 5.90 -8.73 7.90
C MET A 100 6.24 -9.93 7.02
N ALA A 101 7.05 -9.72 5.97
CA ALA A 101 7.47 -10.79 5.06
C ALA A 101 8.29 -11.87 5.78
N ILE A 102 9.29 -11.49 6.58
CA ILE A 102 10.09 -12.43 7.37
C ILE A 102 9.19 -13.23 8.32
N ASN A 103 8.27 -12.55 9.02
CA ASN A 103 7.41 -13.19 10.01
C ASN A 103 6.48 -14.24 9.37
N VAL A 104 5.90 -13.96 8.19
CA VAL A 104 5.02 -14.93 7.51
C VAL A 104 5.79 -16.08 6.87
N ILE A 105 6.98 -15.82 6.30
CA ILE A 105 7.77 -16.84 5.58
C ILE A 105 8.54 -17.75 6.53
N THR A 106 9.19 -17.19 7.54
CA THR A 106 10.09 -17.94 8.43
C THR A 106 9.43 -18.41 9.72
N LYS A 107 8.24 -17.85 10.06
CA LYS A 107 7.55 -18.00 11.36
C LYS A 107 8.37 -17.47 12.55
N LYS A 108 9.43 -16.72 12.29
CA LYS A 108 10.20 -16.00 13.32
C LYS A 108 9.52 -14.67 13.62
N LYS A 109 9.68 -14.19 14.84
CA LYS A 109 9.16 -12.88 15.25
C LYS A 109 10.31 -11.86 15.20
N VAL A 110 10.41 -11.12 14.07
CA VAL A 110 11.38 -10.03 13.88
C VAL A 110 10.61 -8.71 13.88
N THR A 111 11.06 -7.74 14.67
CA THR A 111 10.41 -6.43 14.75
C THR A 111 11.00 -5.44 13.75
N PRO A 112 10.24 -4.44 13.28
CA PRO A 112 10.77 -3.46 12.33
C PRO A 112 11.87 -2.59 12.96
N GLU A 113 11.86 -2.36 14.30
CA GLU A 113 12.94 -1.67 15.01
C GLU A 113 14.25 -2.44 14.94
N THR A 114 14.20 -3.77 15.09
CA THR A 114 15.37 -4.64 14.96
C THR A 114 16.00 -4.46 13.58
N LEU A 115 15.22 -4.54 12.51
CA LEU A 115 15.69 -4.34 11.15
C LEU A 115 16.20 -2.92 10.90
N PHE A 116 15.54 -1.91 11.47
CA PHE A 116 15.98 -0.53 11.31
C PHE A 116 17.32 -0.28 12.00
N LYS A 117 17.45 -0.71 13.29
CA LYS A 117 18.71 -0.60 14.06
C LYS A 117 19.87 -1.31 13.36
N GLU A 118 19.62 -2.51 12.84
CA GLU A 118 20.62 -3.29 12.07
C GLU A 118 21.01 -2.56 10.79
N GLY A 119 20.03 -2.12 10.01
CA GLY A 119 20.27 -1.41 8.76
C GLY A 119 20.98 -0.07 8.95
N TYR A 120 20.65 0.67 10.00
CA TYR A 120 21.35 1.90 10.35
C TYR A 120 22.80 1.64 10.74
N LYS A 121 23.04 0.65 11.62
CA LYS A 121 24.40 0.24 12.05
C LYS A 121 25.30 -0.18 10.86
N ASN A 122 24.71 -0.76 9.83
CA ASN A 122 25.42 -1.24 8.65
C ASN A 122 25.40 -0.25 7.47
N ASN A 123 25.09 1.03 7.70
CA ASN A 123 25.03 2.08 6.68
C ASN A 123 24.08 1.77 5.51
N MET A 124 22.99 1.05 5.78
CA MET A 124 21.96 0.69 4.77
C MET A 124 20.77 1.65 4.77
N TYR A 125 20.70 2.56 5.73
CA TYR A 125 19.64 3.59 5.82
C TYR A 125 20.12 4.87 5.15
N HIS A 126 19.32 5.39 4.20
CA HIS A 126 19.65 6.55 3.40
C HIS A 126 18.60 7.66 3.58
N GLY A 127 18.68 8.37 4.72
CA GLY A 127 17.90 9.60 4.99
C GLY A 127 16.39 9.37 5.11
N ASP A 128 15.71 9.02 4.02
CA ASP A 128 14.25 8.88 3.99
C ASP A 128 13.75 7.43 3.99
N GLY A 129 14.67 6.45 4.05
CA GLY A 129 14.28 5.04 4.06
C GLY A 129 15.39 4.05 3.66
N PHE A 130 14.95 2.90 3.19
CA PHE A 130 15.80 1.78 2.80
C PHE A 130 15.67 1.51 1.30
N SER A 131 16.80 1.29 0.62
CA SER A 131 16.82 0.91 -0.79
C SER A 131 16.46 -0.57 -0.98
N HIS A 132 16.20 -0.97 -2.25
CA HIS A 132 15.98 -2.39 -2.60
C HIS A 132 17.16 -3.28 -2.17
N SER A 133 18.40 -2.81 -2.40
CA SER A 133 19.61 -3.54 -1.99
C SER A 133 19.72 -3.67 -0.46
N SER A 134 19.37 -2.63 0.28
CA SER A 134 19.32 -2.65 1.74
C SER A 134 18.31 -3.69 2.25
N LEU A 135 17.09 -3.69 1.71
CA LEU A 135 16.06 -4.66 2.08
C LEU A 135 16.46 -6.10 1.70
N THR A 136 17.15 -6.29 0.56
CA THR A 136 17.69 -7.59 0.15
C THR A 136 18.74 -8.10 1.15
N SER A 137 19.67 -7.23 1.55
CA SER A 137 20.74 -7.57 2.50
C SER A 137 20.18 -7.91 3.88
N LEU A 138 19.25 -7.08 4.40
CA LEU A 138 18.57 -7.34 5.68
C LEU A 138 17.73 -8.62 5.62
N GLY A 139 17.04 -8.89 4.52
CA GLY A 139 16.29 -10.12 4.33
C GLY A 139 17.18 -11.36 4.44
N LYS A 140 18.35 -11.32 3.79
CA LYS A 140 19.33 -12.42 3.82
C LYS A 140 19.80 -12.76 5.24
N THR A 141 20.10 -11.76 6.08
CA THR A 141 20.52 -11.98 7.47
C THR A 141 19.44 -12.61 8.33
N HIS A 142 18.16 -12.44 7.94
CA HIS A 142 17.00 -13.00 8.64
C HIS A 142 16.39 -14.24 7.98
N GLY A 143 17.12 -14.87 7.04
CA GLY A 143 16.75 -16.18 6.46
C GLY A 143 15.72 -16.11 5.35
N VAL A 144 15.60 -14.97 4.67
CA VAL A 144 14.79 -14.82 3.46
C VAL A 144 15.63 -14.29 2.30
N LYS A 145 15.27 -14.72 1.09
CA LYS A 145 15.78 -14.17 -0.17
C LYS A 145 14.75 -13.18 -0.71
N VAL A 146 15.21 -12.00 -1.13
CA VAL A 146 14.39 -10.99 -1.81
C VAL A 146 14.88 -10.84 -3.25
N SER A 147 14.00 -11.08 -4.22
CA SER A 147 14.29 -10.96 -5.65
C SER A 147 13.36 -9.94 -6.28
N TRP A 148 13.94 -8.89 -6.88
CA TRP A 148 13.16 -7.78 -7.45
C TRP A 148 12.79 -8.04 -8.91
N THR A 149 11.55 -7.68 -9.29
CA THR A 149 11.00 -7.88 -10.64
C THR A 149 9.91 -6.86 -10.94
N ASP A 150 9.68 -6.58 -12.22
CA ASP A 150 8.49 -5.86 -12.72
C ASP A 150 7.49 -6.78 -13.42
N ASN A 151 7.77 -8.06 -13.48
CA ASN A 151 6.89 -9.03 -14.13
C ASN A 151 5.70 -9.38 -13.23
N VAL A 152 4.56 -8.77 -13.51
CA VAL A 152 3.31 -8.91 -12.74
C VAL A 152 2.78 -10.35 -12.70
N SER A 153 2.99 -11.13 -13.77
CA SER A 153 2.58 -12.53 -13.78
C SER A 153 3.43 -13.37 -12.83
N THR A 154 4.73 -13.08 -12.73
CA THR A 154 5.63 -13.68 -11.73
C THR A 154 5.20 -13.31 -10.31
N VAL A 155 4.82 -12.04 -10.08
CA VAL A 155 4.30 -11.57 -8.78
C VAL A 155 3.04 -12.34 -8.37
N TYR A 156 2.07 -12.46 -9.28
CA TYR A 156 0.85 -13.23 -8.99
C TYR A 156 1.15 -14.69 -8.64
N SER A 157 1.97 -15.35 -9.45
CA SER A 157 2.35 -16.75 -9.24
C SER A 157 3.08 -16.96 -7.91
N ALA A 158 3.96 -16.02 -7.54
CA ALA A 158 4.67 -16.05 -6.26
C ALA A 158 3.70 -15.95 -5.07
N LEU A 159 2.76 -14.99 -5.11
CA LEU A 159 1.74 -14.83 -4.06
C LEU A 159 0.78 -16.02 -3.98
N ALA A 160 0.39 -16.59 -5.13
CA ALA A 160 -0.46 -17.76 -5.21
C ALA A 160 0.22 -19.03 -4.65
N SER A 161 1.56 -19.10 -4.72
CA SER A 161 2.36 -20.19 -4.14
C SER A 161 2.76 -19.96 -2.66
N GLY A 162 2.22 -18.93 -2.00
CA GLY A 162 2.47 -18.65 -0.60
C GLY A 162 3.73 -17.85 -0.29
N LYS A 163 4.44 -17.34 -1.31
CA LYS A 163 5.52 -16.36 -1.13
C LYS A 163 4.92 -15.01 -0.76
N ALA A 164 5.73 -14.11 -0.23
CA ALA A 164 5.34 -12.74 0.08
C ALA A 164 5.93 -11.77 -0.94
N VAL A 165 5.40 -10.54 -1.01
CA VAL A 165 5.94 -9.49 -1.89
C VAL A 165 5.99 -8.17 -1.15
N ILE A 166 7.10 -7.46 -1.26
CA ILE A 166 7.25 -6.06 -0.88
C ILE A 166 7.09 -5.24 -2.15
N PHE A 167 6.14 -4.32 -2.18
CA PHE A 167 5.87 -3.51 -3.35
C PHE A 167 6.26 -2.05 -3.11
N HIS A 168 7.18 -1.53 -3.91
CA HIS A 168 7.62 -0.14 -3.87
C HIS A 168 6.66 0.72 -4.70
N VAL A 169 5.86 1.53 -4.02
CA VAL A 169 4.85 2.39 -4.65
C VAL A 169 5.32 3.83 -4.71
N GLY A 170 4.95 4.51 -5.78
CA GLY A 170 5.08 5.94 -5.97
C GLY A 170 3.76 6.66 -5.80
N HIS A 171 3.77 7.95 -6.15
CA HIS A 171 2.55 8.74 -6.19
C HIS A 171 1.64 8.25 -7.32
N GLU A 172 0.40 7.91 -6.95
CA GLU A 172 -0.66 7.58 -7.90
C GLU A 172 -1.97 8.16 -7.38
N SER A 173 -2.66 8.92 -8.23
CA SER A 173 -3.83 9.69 -7.82
C SER A 173 -5.04 8.84 -7.43
N LYS A 174 -5.14 7.63 -7.98
CA LYS A 174 -6.28 6.74 -7.74
C LYS A 174 -6.22 6.04 -6.39
N TYR A 175 -5.04 5.51 -6.00
CA TYR A 175 -4.90 4.68 -4.81
C TYR A 175 -4.36 5.43 -3.59
N HIS A 176 -3.66 6.53 -3.80
CA HIS A 176 -3.14 7.41 -2.73
C HIS A 176 -2.35 6.69 -1.64
N PHE A 177 -1.57 5.65 -2.00
CA PHE A 177 -0.70 4.98 -1.03
C PHE A 177 0.31 5.95 -0.40
N THR A 178 0.79 6.91 -1.18
CA THR A 178 1.79 7.89 -0.75
C THR A 178 1.78 9.13 -1.66
N LYS A 179 2.37 10.21 -1.18
CA LYS A 179 2.71 11.39 -2.00
C LYS A 179 4.15 11.34 -2.52
N GLY A 180 4.98 10.43 -2.02
CA GLY A 180 6.36 10.22 -2.40
C GLY A 180 6.66 8.77 -2.75
N GLY A 181 7.69 8.16 -2.14
CA GLY A 181 7.96 6.73 -2.18
C GLY A 181 7.42 6.03 -0.94
N HIS A 182 6.95 4.79 -1.09
CA HIS A 182 6.45 4.00 0.03
C HIS A 182 6.58 2.51 -0.27
N TYR A 183 6.75 1.70 0.75
CA TYR A 183 6.71 0.24 0.62
C TYR A 183 5.44 -0.28 1.27
N ILE A 184 4.72 -1.13 0.54
CA ILE A 184 3.57 -1.87 1.06
C ILE A 184 3.83 -3.37 0.98
N PHE A 185 3.08 -4.14 1.76
CA PHE A 185 3.23 -5.58 1.84
C PHE A 185 2.06 -6.28 1.13
N LEU A 186 2.37 -7.25 0.27
CA LEU A 186 1.39 -8.10 -0.39
C LEU A 186 1.56 -9.54 0.09
N TYR A 187 0.46 -10.20 0.47
CA TYR A 187 0.51 -11.58 0.90
C TYR A 187 -0.80 -12.32 0.60
N GLY A 188 -0.69 -13.33 -0.26
CA GLY A 188 -1.82 -14.08 -0.79
C GLY A 188 -2.42 -13.48 -2.07
N ALA A 189 -2.95 -14.35 -2.91
CA ALA A 189 -3.58 -14.01 -4.18
C ALA A 189 -4.88 -14.78 -4.36
N LYS A 190 -5.80 -14.22 -5.15
CA LYS A 190 -7.07 -14.83 -5.50
C LYS A 190 -7.48 -14.46 -6.91
N LYS A 191 -7.94 -15.42 -7.71
CA LYS A 191 -8.60 -15.14 -8.97
C LYS A 191 -10.11 -15.01 -8.73
N GLN A 192 -10.69 -13.88 -9.13
CA GLN A 192 -12.12 -13.61 -8.99
C GLN A 192 -12.63 -12.98 -10.28
N ASN A 193 -13.69 -13.56 -10.87
CA ASN A 193 -14.24 -13.13 -12.17
C ASN A 193 -13.16 -12.98 -13.26
N ASN A 194 -12.26 -13.97 -13.36
CA ASN A 194 -11.09 -13.98 -14.25
C ASN A 194 -10.06 -12.88 -14.00
N VAL A 195 -10.22 -12.05 -12.98
CA VAL A 195 -9.24 -11.02 -12.59
C VAL A 195 -8.32 -11.56 -11.50
N GLU A 196 -7.01 -11.45 -11.73
CA GLU A 196 -5.97 -11.74 -10.74
C GLU A 196 -5.92 -10.61 -9.72
N LYS A 197 -6.20 -10.93 -8.45
CA LYS A 197 -6.22 -10.00 -7.33
C LYS A 197 -5.24 -10.43 -6.25
N VAL A 198 -4.73 -9.46 -5.49
CA VAL A 198 -3.75 -9.66 -4.41
C VAL A 198 -4.21 -8.94 -3.16
N TYR A 199 -3.93 -9.53 -1.98
CA TYR A 199 -4.22 -8.90 -0.72
C TYR A 199 -3.12 -7.90 -0.36
N VAL A 200 -3.53 -6.68 -0.03
CA VAL A 200 -2.67 -5.56 0.38
C VAL A 200 -2.74 -5.39 1.89
N PHE A 201 -1.57 -5.19 2.48
CA PHE A 201 -1.36 -4.84 3.89
C PHE A 201 -0.41 -3.64 3.94
N ASP A 202 -0.98 -2.45 3.98
CA ASP A 202 -0.20 -1.21 4.03
C ASP A 202 0.29 -0.96 5.45
N PRO A 203 1.61 -0.84 5.69
CA PRO A 203 2.13 -0.50 7.01
C PRO A 203 1.77 0.91 7.46
N ASN A 204 1.39 1.81 6.53
CA ASN A 204 0.85 3.12 6.91
C ASN A 204 -0.61 2.97 7.37
N GLY A 205 -0.80 2.92 8.68
CA GLY A 205 -2.13 2.73 9.27
C GLY A 205 -3.14 3.83 8.94
N HIS A 206 -2.70 5.01 8.49
CA HIS A 206 -3.61 6.06 8.02
C HIS A 206 -4.29 5.72 6.70
N ASN A 207 -3.68 4.88 5.85
CA ASN A 207 -4.27 4.44 4.59
C ASN A 207 -5.40 3.42 4.80
N ASN A 208 -5.44 2.72 5.94
CA ASN A 208 -6.41 1.68 6.28
C ASN A 208 -6.52 0.51 5.30
N TYR A 209 -5.56 0.34 4.40
CA TYR A 209 -5.51 -0.81 3.50
C TYR A 209 -4.91 -2.02 4.21
N VAL A 210 -5.74 -2.69 5.02
CA VAL A 210 -5.36 -3.90 5.73
C VAL A 210 -6.26 -5.04 5.28
N ASN A 211 -5.67 -6.05 4.64
CA ASN A 211 -6.39 -7.21 4.10
C ASN A 211 -7.43 -6.82 3.02
N VAL A 212 -7.08 -5.86 2.18
CA VAL A 212 -7.92 -5.42 1.06
C VAL A 212 -7.44 -6.08 -0.23
N LEU A 213 -8.39 -6.57 -1.03
CA LEU A 213 -8.12 -7.32 -2.26
C LEU A 213 -8.17 -6.38 -3.48
N PHE A 214 -7.01 -6.13 -4.09
CA PHE A 214 -6.87 -5.28 -5.27
C PHE A 214 -6.62 -6.09 -6.53
N PRO A 215 -7.14 -5.66 -7.71
CA PRO A 215 -6.62 -6.13 -8.99
C PRO A 215 -5.12 -5.85 -9.05
N LEU A 216 -4.36 -6.75 -9.64
CA LEU A 216 -2.91 -6.58 -9.75
C LEU A 216 -2.53 -5.84 -11.05
N LYS A 217 -3.07 -6.28 -12.19
CA LYS A 217 -2.68 -5.79 -13.52
C LYS A 217 -3.26 -4.42 -13.85
N LYS A 218 -2.45 -3.56 -14.45
CA LYS A 218 -2.82 -2.22 -14.95
C LYS A 218 -4.03 -2.25 -15.90
N ALA A 219 -4.09 -3.23 -16.79
CA ALA A 219 -5.14 -3.36 -17.81
C ALA A 219 -6.57 -3.44 -17.22
N VAL A 220 -6.70 -3.86 -15.97
CA VAL A 220 -7.99 -3.95 -15.25
C VAL A 220 -8.05 -2.93 -14.09
N GLY A 221 -7.28 -1.86 -14.17
CA GLY A 221 -7.23 -0.82 -13.14
C GLY A 221 -6.49 -1.28 -11.87
N GLY A 222 -5.55 -2.21 -11.99
CA GLY A 222 -4.83 -2.80 -10.86
C GLY A 222 -3.78 -1.91 -10.23
N ILE A 223 -3.28 -2.34 -9.08
CA ILE A 223 -2.28 -1.59 -8.28
C ILE A 223 -0.92 -1.44 -8.98
N GLU A 224 -0.65 -2.19 -10.02
CA GLU A 224 0.56 -2.04 -10.85
C GLU A 224 0.79 -0.59 -11.31
N VAL A 225 -0.27 0.21 -11.49
CA VAL A 225 -0.14 1.63 -11.87
C VAL A 225 0.57 2.46 -10.80
N ALA A 226 0.57 1.99 -9.55
CA ALA A 226 1.19 2.69 -8.42
C ALA A 226 2.70 2.42 -8.28
N LYS A 227 3.33 1.68 -9.20
CA LYS A 227 4.78 1.46 -9.17
C LYS A 227 5.56 2.76 -8.99
N ARG A 228 6.63 2.72 -8.20
CA ARG A 228 7.53 3.86 -8.03
C ARG A 228 8.23 4.23 -9.34
N GLY A 229 8.48 3.24 -10.21
CA GLY A 229 9.11 3.44 -11.52
C GLY A 229 10.61 3.67 -11.45
N GLN A 230 11.26 3.19 -10.41
CA GLN A 230 12.72 3.29 -10.21
C GLN A 230 13.42 1.94 -10.40
N GLY A 231 13.03 1.20 -11.44
CA GLY A 231 13.49 -0.16 -11.71
C GLY A 231 12.43 -1.20 -11.36
N ALA A 232 12.87 -2.38 -10.94
CA ALA A 232 11.97 -3.47 -10.56
C ALA A 232 11.35 -3.20 -9.18
N ASP A 233 10.05 -2.92 -9.14
CA ASP A 233 9.36 -2.41 -7.95
C ASP A 233 8.75 -3.49 -7.04
N PHE A 234 8.72 -4.77 -7.48
CA PHE A 234 8.18 -5.89 -6.68
C PHE A 234 9.31 -6.78 -6.15
N GLY A 235 9.54 -6.78 -4.86
CA GLY A 235 10.48 -7.67 -4.17
C GLY A 235 9.78 -8.96 -3.72
N ILE A 236 9.96 -10.06 -4.46
CA ILE A 236 9.46 -11.38 -4.08
C ILE A 236 10.30 -11.92 -2.94
N VAL A 237 9.64 -12.31 -1.84
CA VAL A 237 10.28 -12.80 -0.62
C VAL A 237 9.95 -14.27 -0.43
N GLU A 238 10.98 -15.09 -0.34
CA GLU A 238 10.90 -16.54 -0.09
C GLU A 238 11.92 -16.97 0.95
N LYS A 239 11.79 -18.17 1.47
CA LYS A 239 12.77 -18.73 2.40
C LYS A 239 14.12 -18.89 1.69
N ALA A 240 15.20 -18.46 2.34
CA ALA A 240 16.56 -18.63 1.85
C ALA A 240 17.01 -20.10 1.91
#